data_a54b09630bce6c64440b2fd262585b84
#
_entry.id   a54b09630bce6c64440b2fd262585b84
#
_cell.length_a   1.000
_cell.length_b   1.000
_cell.length_c   1.000
_cell.angle_alpha   90.00
_cell.angle_beta   90.00
_cell.angle_gamma   90.00
#
_symmetry.space_group_name_H-M   'P 1'
#
loop_
_entity.id
_entity.type
_entity.pdbx_description
1 polymer ?
#
loop_
_entity_poly.entity_id
_entity_poly.type
_entity_poly.pdbx_seq_one_letter_code
_entity_poly.pdbx_strand_id
1 'polypeptide(L)'
;MHKRTKIIATIGPSSKSAEMIFKLYQNGMNVVRVNMSHASLEDLREISSTVTKLNKKITSSIGLMIDTQGPEIRTSNFKTDVVIKKGDQVVLCEKLKDKNLSLIHI
;
A
#
# COMPACT_ATOMS: atom_id res chain seq x y z
N MET A 1 1.77 26.46 -13.59
CA MET A 1 0.38 26.62 -13.10
C MET A 1 0.24 26.04 -11.70
N HIS A 2 -0.16 26.82 -10.74
CA HIS A 2 -0.39 26.31 -9.40
C HIS A 2 -1.71 25.56 -9.31
N LYS A 3 -1.62 24.24 -9.21
CA LYS A 3 -2.77 23.37 -8.93
C LYS A 3 -3.29 23.62 -7.51
N ARG A 4 -4.58 23.89 -7.36
CA ARG A 4 -5.21 24.03 -6.03
C ARG A 4 -5.39 22.67 -5.35
N THR A 5 -5.75 21.65 -6.13
CA THR A 5 -5.93 20.27 -5.64
C THR A 5 -4.60 19.56 -5.56
N LYS A 6 -4.29 18.98 -4.43
CA LYS A 6 -3.12 18.10 -4.24
C LYS A 6 -3.50 16.65 -4.52
N ILE A 7 -2.62 15.94 -5.20
CA ILE A 7 -2.80 14.52 -5.52
C ILE A 7 -1.88 13.69 -4.64
N ILE A 8 -2.47 12.79 -3.89
CA ILE A 8 -1.76 11.78 -3.09
C ILE A 8 -1.85 10.46 -3.84
N ALA A 9 -0.71 9.85 -4.16
CA ALA A 9 -0.65 8.56 -4.80
C ALA A 9 -0.07 7.51 -3.86
N THR A 10 -0.81 6.44 -3.63
CA THR A 10 -0.31 5.29 -2.86
C THR A 10 0.62 4.47 -3.75
N ILE A 11 1.84 4.29 -3.28
CA ILE A 11 2.87 3.51 -3.98
C ILE A 11 2.79 2.06 -3.53
N GLY A 12 2.74 1.17 -4.48
CA GLY A 12 2.73 -0.28 -4.30
C GLY A 12 3.81 -0.97 -5.13
N PRO A 13 3.82 -2.30 -5.18
CA PRO A 13 4.86 -3.07 -5.88
C PRO A 13 5.04 -2.69 -7.36
N SER A 14 3.95 -2.36 -8.04
CA SER A 14 3.97 -1.98 -9.48
C SER A 14 4.43 -0.54 -9.74
N SER A 15 4.49 0.30 -8.71
CA SER A 15 4.73 1.75 -8.85
C SER A 15 5.93 2.28 -8.05
N LYS A 16 6.67 1.42 -7.36
CA LYS A 16 7.77 1.83 -6.47
C LYS A 16 9.07 2.21 -7.17
N SER A 17 9.21 1.98 -8.48
CA SER A 17 10.40 2.34 -9.21
C SER A 17 10.57 3.87 -9.28
N ALA A 18 11.82 4.33 -9.28
CA ALA A 18 12.15 5.75 -9.37
C ALA A 18 11.57 6.39 -10.65
N GLU A 19 11.59 5.67 -11.77
CA GLU A 19 11.01 6.09 -13.02
C GLU A 19 9.50 6.31 -12.92
N MET A 20 8.79 5.37 -12.28
CA MET A 20 7.34 5.48 -12.13
C MET A 20 6.96 6.61 -11.18
N ILE A 21 7.65 6.77 -10.05
CA ILE A 21 7.42 7.88 -9.11
C ILE A 21 7.67 9.23 -9.82
N PHE A 22 8.70 9.31 -10.65
CA PHE A 22 8.97 10.52 -11.43
C PHE A 22 7.88 10.79 -12.47
N LYS A 23 7.39 9.77 -13.19
CA LYS A 23 6.24 9.90 -14.11
C LYS A 23 4.97 10.38 -13.41
N LEU A 24 4.69 9.83 -12.22
CA LEU A 24 3.55 10.28 -11.40
C LEU A 24 3.70 11.76 -11.01
N TYR A 25 4.89 12.18 -10.60
CA TYR A 25 5.19 13.59 -10.33
C TYR A 25 4.95 14.47 -11.54
N GLN A 26 5.46 14.10 -12.72
CA GLN A 26 5.26 14.86 -13.98
C GLN A 26 3.78 14.97 -14.34
N ASN A 27 2.97 13.98 -13.97
CA ASN A 27 1.51 13.98 -14.18
C ASN A 27 0.73 14.60 -13.00
N GLY A 28 1.42 15.25 -12.09
CA GLY A 28 0.80 16.10 -11.08
C GLY A 28 0.66 15.52 -9.68
N MET A 29 1.30 14.40 -9.38
CA MET A 29 1.38 13.89 -8.01
C MET A 29 2.16 14.86 -7.12
N ASN A 30 1.67 15.08 -5.93
CA ASN A 30 2.29 15.95 -4.92
C ASN A 30 2.84 15.18 -3.73
N VAL A 31 2.20 14.07 -3.37
CA VAL A 31 2.55 13.28 -2.19
C VAL A 31 2.55 11.79 -2.54
N VAL A 32 3.63 11.14 -2.19
CA VAL A 32 3.74 9.67 -2.15
C VAL A 32 3.20 9.19 -0.82
N ARG A 33 2.22 8.28 -0.85
CA ARG A 33 1.71 7.59 0.34
C ARG A 33 2.22 6.16 0.38
N VAL A 34 2.77 5.76 1.52
CA VAL A 34 3.15 4.36 1.80
C VAL A 34 2.20 3.80 2.85
N ASN A 35 1.44 2.78 2.47
CA ASN A 35 0.51 2.11 3.38
C ASN A 35 1.23 0.98 4.12
N MET A 36 1.53 1.19 5.41
CA MET A 36 2.26 0.23 6.24
C MET A 36 1.44 -1.01 6.63
N SER A 37 0.15 -1.07 6.30
CA SER A 37 -0.63 -2.31 6.39
C SER A 37 -0.20 -3.35 5.34
N HIS A 38 0.43 -2.93 4.25
CA HIS A 38 0.84 -3.77 3.13
C HIS A 38 2.33 -3.68 2.80
N ALA A 39 2.97 -2.55 3.07
CA ALA A 39 4.37 -2.33 2.80
C ALA A 39 5.26 -2.80 3.96
N SER A 40 6.46 -3.30 3.63
CA SER A 40 7.50 -3.58 4.61
C SER A 40 8.30 -2.33 4.97
N LEU A 41 9.07 -2.41 6.05
CA LEU A 41 10.03 -1.34 6.38
C LEU A 41 11.10 -1.17 5.29
N GLU A 42 11.42 -2.22 4.57
CA GLU A 42 12.38 -2.20 3.48
C GLU A 42 11.82 -1.45 2.27
N ASP A 43 10.55 -1.70 1.92
CA ASP A 43 9.83 -0.92 0.90
C ASP A 43 9.79 0.57 1.25
N LEU A 44 9.51 0.89 2.51
CA LEU A 44 9.49 2.27 2.99
C LEU A 44 10.86 2.95 2.83
N ARG A 45 11.95 2.26 3.19
CA ARG A 45 13.31 2.78 3.03
C ARG A 45 13.67 3.03 1.57
N GLU A 46 13.32 2.08 0.70
CA GLU A 46 13.55 2.19 -0.74
C GLU A 46 12.81 3.40 -1.33
N ILE A 47 11.51 3.52 -1.04
CA ILE A 47 10.67 4.62 -1.52
C ILE A 47 11.15 5.96 -0.96
N SER A 48 11.45 6.03 0.32
CA SER A 48 11.98 7.25 0.98
C SER A 48 13.28 7.71 0.36
N SER A 49 14.22 6.79 0.13
CA SER A 49 15.48 7.08 -0.57
C SER A 49 15.25 7.62 -1.97
N THR A 50 14.33 7.00 -2.72
CA THR A 50 13.97 7.42 -4.08
C THR A 50 13.38 8.84 -4.08
N VAL A 51 12.42 9.11 -3.20
CA VAL A 51 11.80 10.45 -3.06
C VAL A 51 12.86 11.49 -2.71
N THR A 52 13.75 11.18 -1.76
CA THR A 52 14.84 12.09 -1.36
C THR A 52 15.77 12.41 -2.53
N LYS A 53 16.14 11.41 -3.33
CA LYS A 53 17.00 11.61 -4.51
C LYS A 53 16.29 12.42 -5.59
N LEU A 54 15.01 12.18 -5.84
CA LEU A 54 14.22 12.93 -6.81
C LEU A 54 14.06 14.39 -6.39
N ASN A 55 13.79 14.66 -5.12
CA ASN A 55 13.62 16.01 -4.59
C ASN A 55 14.86 16.91 -4.75
N LYS A 56 16.05 16.31 -4.89
CA LYS A 56 17.27 17.06 -5.21
C LYS A 56 17.34 17.52 -6.67
N LYS A 57 16.51 16.94 -7.55
CA LYS A 57 16.57 17.16 -9.01
C LYS A 57 15.36 17.90 -9.57
N ILE A 58 14.30 18.05 -8.78
CA ILE A 58 13.02 18.64 -9.21
C ILE A 58 12.78 20.00 -8.55
N THR A 59 11.95 20.80 -9.18
CA THR A 59 11.67 22.19 -8.73
C THR A 59 10.74 22.22 -7.52
N SER A 60 9.72 21.38 -7.49
CA SER A 60 8.77 21.28 -6.38
C SER A 60 8.88 19.93 -5.70
N SER A 61 9.03 19.93 -4.39
CA SER A 61 9.26 18.72 -3.62
C SER A 61 8.04 17.80 -3.60
N ILE A 62 8.30 16.50 -3.71
CA ILE A 62 7.34 15.43 -3.45
C ILE A 62 7.30 15.20 -1.94
N GLY A 63 6.11 15.27 -1.33
CA GLY A 63 5.91 14.89 0.07
C GLY A 63 5.90 13.36 0.23
N LEU A 64 6.33 12.88 1.39
CA LEU A 64 6.21 11.48 1.77
C LEU A 64 5.22 11.35 2.94
N MET A 65 4.16 10.60 2.73
CA MET A 65 3.15 10.28 3.76
C MET A 65 3.30 8.81 4.15
N ILE A 66 3.53 8.58 5.42
CA ILE A 66 3.58 7.23 6.01
C ILE A 66 2.25 6.99 6.73
N ASP A 67 1.46 6.07 6.19
CA ASP A 67 0.20 5.66 6.79
C ASP A 67 0.45 4.44 7.68
N THR A 68 0.55 4.68 8.98
CA THR A 68 0.88 3.66 9.96
C THR A 68 -0.31 2.74 10.22
N GLN A 69 -0.02 1.45 10.41
CA GLN A 69 -1.02 0.48 10.81
C GLN A 69 -1.49 0.78 12.24
N GLY A 70 -2.78 1.11 12.37
CA GLY A 70 -3.44 1.26 13.67
C GLY A 70 -4.01 -0.07 14.19
N PRO A 71 -4.70 -0.06 15.34
CA PRO A 71 -5.46 -1.21 15.81
C PRO A 71 -6.65 -1.45 14.87
N GLU A 72 -6.68 -2.62 14.26
CA GLU A 72 -7.71 -2.99 13.29
C GLU A 72 -8.03 -4.48 13.37
N ILE A 73 -9.29 -4.81 13.04
CA ILE A 73 -9.71 -6.20 12.87
C ILE A 73 -9.54 -6.52 11.38
N ARG A 74 -8.66 -7.48 11.07
CA ARG A 74 -8.37 -7.91 9.71
C ARG A 74 -8.34 -9.41 9.57
N THR A 75 -8.62 -9.87 8.37
CA THR A 75 -8.36 -11.27 8.00
C THR A 75 -6.86 -11.53 8.00
N SER A 76 -6.44 -12.67 8.50
CA SER A 76 -5.04 -13.09 8.43
C SER A 76 -4.64 -13.47 7.00
N ASN A 77 -3.34 -13.44 6.74
CA ASN A 77 -2.80 -13.87 5.46
C ASN A 77 -2.95 -15.38 5.29
N PHE A 78 -3.51 -15.79 4.17
CA PHE A 78 -3.55 -17.18 3.75
C PHE A 78 -2.31 -17.51 2.90
N LYS A 79 -1.85 -18.75 2.99
CA LYS A 79 -0.75 -19.24 2.13
C LYS A 79 -1.16 -19.36 0.67
N THR A 80 -2.45 -19.52 0.41
CA THR A 80 -3.05 -19.65 -0.92
C THR A 80 -4.32 -18.83 -0.99
N ASP A 81 -4.64 -18.31 -2.17
CA ASP A 81 -5.91 -17.61 -2.40
C ASP A 81 -7.10 -18.55 -2.17
N VAL A 82 -8.11 -18.04 -1.49
CA VAL A 82 -9.37 -18.75 -1.26
C VAL A 82 -10.42 -18.21 -2.22
N VAL A 83 -10.89 -19.09 -3.11
CA VAL A 83 -11.97 -18.73 -4.04
C VAL A 83 -13.32 -18.98 -3.37
N ILE A 84 -14.11 -17.92 -3.23
CA ILE A 84 -15.46 -17.97 -2.64
C ILE A 84 -16.49 -17.73 -3.75
N LYS A 85 -17.49 -18.60 -3.82
CA LYS A 85 -18.60 -18.52 -4.78
C LYS A 85 -19.87 -18.08 -4.06
N LYS A 86 -20.83 -17.55 -4.84
CA LYS A 86 -22.17 -17.23 -4.32
C LYS A 86 -22.83 -18.49 -3.74
N GLY A 87 -23.21 -18.44 -2.48
CA GLY A 87 -23.83 -19.55 -1.76
C GLY A 87 -22.88 -20.32 -0.84
N ASP A 88 -21.58 -20.07 -0.91
CA ASP A 88 -20.62 -20.69 0.01
C ASP A 88 -20.84 -20.19 1.43
N GLN A 89 -20.69 -21.08 2.39
CA GLN A 89 -20.68 -20.72 3.81
C GLN A 89 -19.26 -20.35 4.22
N VAL A 90 -19.11 -19.17 4.79
CA VAL A 90 -17.84 -18.65 5.29
C VAL A 90 -17.95 -18.45 6.80
N VAL A 91 -16.99 -18.99 7.55
CA VAL A 91 -16.92 -18.84 9.00
C VAL A 91 -15.77 -17.89 9.35
N LEU A 92 -16.08 -16.83 10.08
CA LEU A 92 -15.10 -15.91 10.64
C LEU A 92 -14.75 -16.40 12.06
N CYS A 93 -13.48 -16.61 12.35
CA CYS A 93 -13.04 -17.09 13.66
C CYS A 93 -11.68 -16.53 14.06
N GLU A 94 -11.44 -16.43 15.37
CA GLU A 94 -10.15 -15.98 15.91
C GLU A 94 -9.04 -17.02 15.77
N LYS A 95 -9.41 -18.32 15.77
CA LYS A 95 -8.46 -19.42 15.65
C LYS A 95 -9.00 -20.50 14.72
N LEU A 96 -8.13 -20.99 13.86
CA LEU A 96 -8.43 -22.14 12.99
C LEU A 96 -8.68 -23.38 13.86
N LYS A 97 -9.96 -23.79 13.98
CA LYS A 97 -10.35 -25.01 14.69
C LYS A 97 -10.56 -26.20 13.78
N ASP A 98 -10.75 -25.99 12.47
CA ASP A 98 -11.05 -27.08 11.54
C ASP A 98 -10.45 -26.83 10.15
N LYS A 99 -9.80 -27.86 9.58
CA LYS A 99 -9.11 -27.75 8.29
C LYS A 99 -10.05 -27.82 7.08
N ASN A 100 -11.33 -28.13 7.27
CA ASN A 100 -12.30 -28.42 6.21
C ASN A 100 -13.30 -27.29 5.93
N LEU A 101 -13.22 -26.18 6.62
CA LEU A 101 -14.05 -24.98 6.38
C LEU A 101 -13.20 -23.88 5.76
N SER A 102 -13.76 -23.17 4.78
CA SER A 102 -13.16 -21.93 4.25
C SER A 102 -13.20 -20.88 5.35
N LEU A 103 -12.15 -20.82 6.16
CA LEU A 103 -12.09 -19.99 7.35
C LEU A 103 -11.40 -18.67 7.02
N ILE A 104 -12.08 -17.57 7.28
CA ILE A 104 -11.44 -16.25 7.34
C ILE A 104 -10.99 -16.04 8.77
N HIS A 105 -9.69 -16.06 8.99
CA HIS A 105 -9.09 -15.83 10.31
C HIS A 105 -8.98 -14.32 10.57
N ILE A 106 -9.49 -13.91 11.70
CA ILE A 106 -9.40 -12.50 12.13
C ILE A 106 -8.27 -12.35 13.13
#